data_68bfed2e74d1c7bf7a718c66786b41a8
#
_entry.id   68bfed2e74d1c7bf7a718c66786b41a8
#
_cell.length_a   1.000
_cell.length_b   1.000
_cell.length_c   1.000
_cell.angle_alpha   90.00
_cell.angle_beta   90.00
_cell.angle_gamma   90.00
#
_symmetry.space_group_name_H-M   'P 1'
#
loop_
_entity.id
_entity.type
_entity.pdbx_description
1 polymer ?
#
loop_
_entity_poly.entity_id
_entity_poly.type
_entity_poly.pdbx_seq_one_letter_code
_entity_poly.pdbx_strand_id
1 'polypeptide(L)'
;MKFYAYANGPAAGKGRVSITKDAKTITDFTPAGNVTEHKDLLVAYNTGTKDNYNSSPVPLTFKHALSQIEVKAKNEKASSVKVEIIGVKLVNMATKATLTFPESTLNNTKLPINNWSNQTDLNIPSKAYYSNGTKAVVLNSTEFQSVMFGENNFMVIPQQITAWN
;
A
#
# COMPACT_ATOMS: atom_id res chain seq x y z
N MET A 1 -27.87 -10.65 0.34
CA MET A 1 -27.29 -9.40 0.91
C MET A 1 -25.81 -9.34 0.56
N LYS A 2 -25.25 -8.13 0.31
CA LYS A 2 -23.81 -7.92 0.07
C LYS A 2 -23.19 -7.25 1.28
N PHE A 3 -22.01 -7.70 1.70
CA PHE A 3 -21.26 -7.18 2.84
C PHE A 3 -19.94 -6.62 2.37
N TYR A 4 -19.63 -5.41 2.78
CA TYR A 4 -18.38 -4.71 2.51
C TYR A 4 -17.75 -4.30 3.84
N ALA A 5 -16.46 -4.53 3.97
CA ALA A 5 -15.73 -4.11 5.15
C ALA A 5 -14.35 -3.55 4.76
N TYR A 6 -13.82 -2.70 5.61
CA TYR A 6 -12.45 -2.21 5.51
C TYR A 6 -11.83 -2.07 6.89
N ALA A 7 -10.51 -2.17 6.94
CA ALA A 7 -9.74 -1.90 8.14
C ALA A 7 -8.61 -0.92 7.79
N ASN A 8 -8.21 -0.13 8.76
CA ASN A 8 -7.25 0.97 8.62
C ASN A 8 -7.62 2.04 7.56
N GLY A 9 -8.81 2.05 6.99
CA GLY A 9 -9.31 2.92 5.96
C GLY A 9 -8.74 4.35 5.95
N PRO A 10 -9.45 5.36 6.48
CA PRO A 10 -8.91 6.73 6.56
C PRO A 10 -7.67 6.90 7.43
N ALA A 11 -7.37 5.93 8.33
CA ALA A 11 -6.14 5.94 9.13
C ALA A 11 -4.92 5.45 8.35
N ALA A 12 -5.09 4.69 7.26
CA ALA A 12 -4.02 4.31 6.35
C ALA A 12 -3.65 5.43 5.38
N GLY A 13 -4.53 6.43 5.25
CA GLY A 13 -4.37 7.59 4.39
C GLY A 13 -5.60 8.48 4.50
N LYS A 14 -5.62 9.58 3.77
CA LYS A 14 -6.82 10.42 3.62
C LYS A 14 -7.71 9.79 2.54
N GLY A 15 -9.02 9.87 2.73
CA GLY A 15 -9.99 9.37 1.75
C GLY A 15 -11.40 9.37 2.32
N ARG A 16 -12.38 9.28 1.44
CA ARG A 16 -13.80 9.24 1.80
C ARG A 16 -14.41 7.91 1.40
N VAL A 17 -14.89 7.17 2.37
CA VAL A 17 -15.61 5.91 2.15
C VAL A 17 -17.05 6.20 1.77
N SER A 18 -17.54 5.55 0.71
CA SER A 18 -18.93 5.58 0.28
C SER A 18 -19.39 4.16 -0.04
N ILE A 19 -20.36 3.64 0.73
CA ILE A 19 -21.00 2.35 0.49
C ILE A 19 -22.49 2.60 0.34
N THR A 20 -22.93 2.79 -0.89
CA THR A 20 -24.32 3.02 -1.26
C THR A 20 -24.76 2.01 -2.30
N LYS A 21 -26.02 2.09 -2.77
CA LYS A 21 -26.49 1.26 -3.88
C LYS A 21 -25.60 1.42 -5.12
N ASP A 22 -25.19 2.65 -5.43
CA ASP A 22 -24.52 3.02 -6.68
C ASP A 22 -23.00 3.20 -6.54
N ALA A 23 -22.49 3.33 -5.33
CA ALA A 23 -21.07 3.52 -5.07
C ALA A 23 -20.58 2.61 -3.95
N LYS A 24 -19.46 1.92 -4.17
CA LYS A 24 -18.72 1.12 -3.20
C LYS A 24 -17.25 1.47 -3.36
N THR A 25 -16.89 2.65 -2.85
CA THR A 25 -15.57 3.25 -3.12
C THR A 25 -14.94 3.89 -1.89
N ILE A 26 -13.62 4.00 -1.93
CA ILE A 26 -12.88 4.97 -1.14
C ILE A 26 -12.29 5.97 -2.12
N THR A 27 -12.88 7.17 -2.18
CA THR A 27 -12.45 8.24 -3.09
C THR A 27 -11.35 9.07 -2.48
N ASP A 28 -10.49 9.65 -3.32
CA ASP A 28 -9.39 10.53 -2.92
C ASP A 28 -8.46 9.90 -1.87
N PHE A 29 -8.28 8.58 -1.92
CA PHE A 29 -7.38 7.89 -1.02
C PHE A 29 -5.94 8.36 -1.29
N THR A 30 -5.29 8.87 -0.25
CA THR A 30 -3.94 9.44 -0.30
C THR A 30 -3.14 8.85 0.87
N PRO A 31 -2.24 7.89 0.65
CA PRO A 31 -1.33 7.39 1.68
C PRO A 31 -0.50 8.51 2.28
N ALA A 32 0.02 8.31 3.48
CA ALA A 32 0.95 9.24 4.09
C ALA A 32 2.21 9.41 3.22
N GLY A 33 2.86 10.56 3.29
CA GLY A 33 4.10 10.80 2.53
C GLY A 33 5.30 10.09 3.16
N ASN A 34 5.33 9.98 4.49
CA ASN A 34 6.42 9.36 5.23
C ASN A 34 6.09 7.91 5.59
N VAL A 35 7.04 7.02 5.36
CA VAL A 35 6.90 5.58 5.62
C VAL A 35 6.55 5.25 7.08
N THR A 36 7.00 6.06 8.04
CA THR A 36 6.70 5.85 9.47
C THR A 36 5.21 5.99 9.82
N GLU A 37 4.46 6.66 8.95
CA GLU A 37 3.01 6.86 9.08
C GLU A 37 2.21 5.89 8.20
N HIS A 38 2.88 5.06 7.41
CA HIS A 38 2.22 4.12 6.53
C HIS A 38 1.50 3.03 7.33
N LYS A 39 0.27 2.75 6.92
CA LYS A 39 -0.52 1.62 7.39
C LYS A 39 -1.14 0.93 6.19
N ASP A 40 -1.27 -0.37 6.27
CA ASP A 40 -1.93 -1.12 5.23
C ASP A 40 -3.44 -0.88 5.24
N LEU A 41 -4.02 -0.76 4.05
CA LEU A 41 -5.45 -0.71 3.84
C LEU A 41 -5.95 -2.12 3.53
N LEU A 42 -6.86 -2.61 4.33
CA LEU A 42 -7.50 -3.91 4.14
C LEU A 42 -8.95 -3.74 3.71
N VAL A 43 -9.39 -4.56 2.76
CA VAL A 43 -10.80 -4.59 2.32
C VAL A 43 -11.31 -6.02 2.26
N ALA A 44 -12.60 -6.18 2.52
CA ALA A 44 -13.28 -7.46 2.42
C ALA A 44 -14.65 -7.32 1.74
N TYR A 45 -15.06 -8.40 1.09
CA TYR A 45 -16.37 -8.55 0.47
C TYR A 45 -16.85 -9.97 0.65
N ASN A 46 -18.14 -10.11 0.93
CA ASN A 46 -18.83 -11.39 0.84
C ASN A 46 -20.33 -11.17 0.56
N THR A 47 -21.01 -12.24 0.19
CA THR A 47 -22.46 -12.28 0.03
C THR A 47 -23.04 -13.34 0.94
N GLY A 48 -24.29 -13.17 1.32
CA GLY A 48 -24.99 -14.16 2.10
C GLY A 48 -26.51 -13.97 2.06
N THR A 49 -27.23 -15.05 2.25
CA THR A 49 -28.65 -15.06 2.48
C THR A 49 -28.95 -15.45 3.91
N LYS A 50 -30.16 -15.19 4.38
CA LYS A 50 -30.59 -15.64 5.70
C LYS A 50 -30.49 -17.16 5.83
N ASP A 51 -30.83 -17.89 4.77
CA ASP A 51 -30.82 -19.35 4.77
C ASP A 51 -29.41 -19.94 4.90
N ASN A 52 -28.40 -19.29 4.27
CA ASN A 52 -27.02 -19.74 4.32
C ASN A 52 -26.33 -19.45 5.66
N TYR A 53 -26.80 -18.41 6.40
CA TYR A 53 -26.15 -17.92 7.62
C TYR A 53 -27.13 -17.74 8.79
N ASN A 54 -28.19 -18.54 8.85
CA ASN A 54 -29.28 -18.36 9.83
C ASN A 54 -28.80 -18.29 11.30
N SER A 55 -27.73 -19.02 11.63
CA SER A 55 -27.15 -19.05 12.98
C SER A 55 -25.63 -18.86 13.00
N SER A 56 -25.01 -18.48 11.88
CA SER A 56 -23.56 -18.30 11.77
C SER A 56 -23.22 -16.92 11.24
N PRO A 57 -22.12 -16.30 11.69
CA PRO A 57 -21.65 -15.04 11.13
C PRO A 57 -21.26 -15.20 9.65
N VAL A 58 -21.47 -14.15 8.85
CA VAL A 58 -20.94 -14.09 7.48
C VAL A 58 -19.42 -13.90 7.55
N PRO A 59 -18.61 -14.85 7.05
CA PRO A 59 -17.16 -14.73 7.10
C PRO A 59 -16.69 -13.61 6.15
N LEU A 60 -15.79 -12.75 6.61
CA LEU A 60 -15.16 -11.70 5.82
C LEU A 60 -13.66 -11.95 5.77
N THR A 61 -13.14 -12.29 4.60
CA THR A 61 -11.71 -12.46 4.38
C THR A 61 -11.12 -11.15 3.86
N PHE A 62 -10.30 -10.51 4.68
CA PHE A 62 -9.64 -9.26 4.32
C PHE A 62 -8.50 -9.48 3.33
N LYS A 63 -8.37 -8.55 2.39
CA LYS A 63 -7.33 -8.51 1.36
C LYS A 63 -6.54 -7.22 1.48
N HIS A 64 -5.22 -7.33 1.24
CA HIS A 64 -4.35 -6.18 1.14
C HIS A 64 -4.71 -5.35 -0.10
N ALA A 65 -4.99 -4.09 0.10
CA ALA A 65 -5.36 -3.17 -0.97
C ALA A 65 -4.16 -2.34 -1.47
N LEU A 66 -3.09 -2.22 -0.68
CA LEU A 66 -1.87 -1.52 -1.05
C LEU A 66 -0.76 -2.49 -1.45
N SER A 67 0.21 -1.98 -2.21
CA SER A 67 1.47 -2.67 -2.49
C SER A 67 2.51 -2.32 -1.45
N GLN A 68 3.16 -3.36 -0.91
CA GLN A 68 4.30 -3.19 -0.01
C GLN A 68 5.60 -3.19 -0.81
N ILE A 69 6.46 -2.19 -0.57
CA ILE A 69 7.78 -2.07 -1.19
C ILE A 69 8.84 -1.93 -0.10
N GLU A 70 9.79 -2.84 -0.10
CA GLU A 70 11.03 -2.77 0.66
C GLU A 70 12.20 -2.48 -0.27
N VAL A 71 13.07 -1.56 0.12
CA VAL A 71 14.32 -1.28 -0.61
C VAL A 71 15.49 -1.87 0.15
N LYS A 72 16.30 -2.66 -0.56
CA LYS A 72 17.52 -3.28 -0.03
C LYS A 72 18.71 -2.84 -0.84
N ALA A 73 19.86 -2.65 -0.16
CA ALA A 73 21.12 -2.34 -0.80
C ALA A 73 22.24 -3.16 -0.17
N LYS A 74 23.36 -3.27 -0.89
CA LYS A 74 24.61 -3.86 -0.41
C LYS A 74 25.81 -2.99 -0.77
N ASN A 75 26.92 -3.19 -0.09
CA ASN A 75 28.17 -2.51 -0.40
C ASN A 75 29.21 -3.54 -0.85
N GLU A 76 29.42 -3.65 -2.16
CA GLU A 76 30.38 -4.57 -2.78
C GLU A 76 31.84 -4.35 -2.29
N LYS A 77 32.12 -3.17 -1.73
CA LYS A 77 33.45 -2.78 -1.22
C LYS A 77 33.43 -2.45 0.28
N ALA A 78 32.62 -3.18 1.05
CA ALA A 78 32.41 -2.90 2.48
C ALA A 78 33.71 -2.90 3.32
N SER A 79 34.77 -3.60 2.87
CA SER A 79 36.09 -3.62 3.55
C SER A 79 36.92 -2.36 3.32
N SER A 80 36.62 -1.55 2.31
CA SER A 80 37.47 -0.41 1.90
C SER A 80 36.70 0.89 1.70
N VAL A 81 35.36 0.82 1.56
CA VAL A 81 34.52 1.99 1.32
C VAL A 81 33.38 1.99 2.32
N LYS A 82 33.22 3.08 3.06
CA LYS A 82 32.04 3.32 3.90
C LYS A 82 30.94 3.94 3.05
N VAL A 83 29.75 3.31 3.03
CA VAL A 83 28.56 3.84 2.38
C VAL A 83 27.47 4.07 3.43
N GLU A 84 26.91 5.25 3.43
CA GLU A 84 25.84 5.67 4.34
C GLU A 84 24.63 6.10 3.53
N ILE A 85 23.48 5.45 3.78
CA ILE A 85 22.21 5.82 3.19
C ILE A 85 21.48 6.75 4.16
N ILE A 86 21.20 7.97 3.73
CA ILE A 86 20.53 8.99 4.55
C ILE A 86 19.00 9.02 4.32
N GLY A 87 18.51 8.36 3.29
CA GLY A 87 17.08 8.26 2.98
C GLY A 87 16.82 7.53 1.69
N VAL A 88 15.59 7.07 1.54
CA VAL A 88 15.06 6.45 0.33
C VAL A 88 13.84 7.24 -0.12
N LYS A 89 13.75 7.48 -1.42
CA LYS A 89 12.63 8.21 -2.02
C LYS A 89 12.06 7.41 -3.18
N LEU A 90 10.76 7.14 -3.16
CA LEU A 90 10.03 6.61 -4.31
C LEU A 90 9.37 7.77 -5.06
N VAL A 91 9.76 7.96 -6.31
CA VAL A 91 9.24 9.00 -7.21
C VAL A 91 8.37 8.40 -8.30
N ASN A 92 7.59 9.24 -8.97
CA ASN A 92 6.71 8.84 -10.08
C ASN A 92 5.66 7.79 -9.70
N MET A 93 5.29 7.77 -8.41
CA MET A 93 4.25 6.90 -7.89
C MET A 93 2.94 7.66 -7.74
N ALA A 94 1.82 6.98 -7.97
CA ALA A 94 0.51 7.55 -7.67
C ALA A 94 0.42 7.91 -6.19
N THR A 95 0.10 9.15 -5.89
CA THR A 95 -0.08 9.63 -4.51
C THR A 95 -1.54 9.75 -4.11
N LYS A 96 -2.46 9.66 -5.09
CA LYS A 96 -3.90 9.67 -4.84
C LYS A 96 -4.62 8.81 -5.85
N ALA A 97 -5.66 8.08 -5.41
CA ALA A 97 -6.52 7.28 -6.28
C ALA A 97 -7.90 7.03 -5.66
N THR A 98 -8.77 6.42 -6.45
CA THR A 98 -10.05 5.88 -6.00
C THR A 98 -9.97 4.36 -5.95
N LEU A 99 -10.26 3.79 -4.80
CA LEU A 99 -10.45 2.35 -4.63
C LEU A 99 -11.93 1.99 -4.83
N THR A 100 -12.21 1.03 -5.69
CA THR A 100 -13.53 0.37 -5.78
C THR A 100 -13.46 -0.94 -5.02
N PHE A 101 -14.40 -1.18 -4.11
CA PHE A 101 -14.47 -2.45 -3.38
C PHE A 101 -14.70 -3.61 -4.35
N PRO A 102 -14.13 -4.80 -4.07
CA PRO A 102 -14.42 -5.98 -4.87
C PRO A 102 -15.89 -6.36 -4.75
N GLU A 103 -16.48 -6.93 -5.80
CA GLU A 103 -17.83 -7.49 -5.80
C GLU A 103 -17.85 -9.00 -6.07
N SER A 104 -16.70 -9.63 -5.99
CA SER A 104 -16.53 -11.08 -6.07
C SER A 104 -15.60 -11.56 -4.98
N THR A 105 -15.75 -12.80 -4.55
CA THR A 105 -14.80 -13.44 -3.63
C THR A 105 -13.47 -13.60 -4.33
N LEU A 106 -12.44 -12.98 -3.79
CA LEU A 106 -11.08 -13.06 -4.32
C LEU A 106 -10.38 -14.29 -3.74
N ASN A 107 -9.85 -15.14 -4.61
CA ASN A 107 -9.14 -16.37 -4.20
C ASN A 107 -7.72 -16.11 -3.71
N ASN A 108 -7.13 -14.94 -4.01
CA ASN A 108 -5.80 -14.54 -3.58
C ASN A 108 -5.83 -13.49 -2.47
N THR A 109 -4.67 -13.30 -1.82
CA THR A 109 -4.54 -12.39 -0.68
C THR A 109 -4.49 -10.91 -1.05
N LYS A 110 -4.36 -10.61 -2.36
CA LYS A 110 -4.20 -9.25 -2.87
C LYS A 110 -5.43 -8.81 -3.65
N LEU A 111 -5.73 -7.52 -3.55
CA LEU A 111 -6.74 -6.90 -4.40
C LEU A 111 -6.16 -6.66 -5.81
N PRO A 112 -6.92 -6.95 -6.89
CA PRO A 112 -6.48 -6.62 -8.24
C PRO A 112 -6.21 -5.13 -8.45
N ILE A 113 -5.20 -4.81 -9.26
CA ILE A 113 -4.86 -3.43 -9.59
C ILE A 113 -6.02 -2.67 -10.24
N ASN A 114 -6.89 -3.37 -10.96
CA ASN A 114 -8.06 -2.79 -11.64
C ASN A 114 -9.12 -2.26 -10.67
N ASN A 115 -9.04 -2.56 -9.39
CA ASN A 115 -9.87 -1.94 -8.37
C ASN A 115 -9.44 -0.50 -8.04
N TRP A 116 -8.26 -0.09 -8.53
CA TRP A 116 -7.74 1.25 -8.39
C TRP A 116 -7.92 2.06 -9.68
N SER A 117 -8.50 3.25 -9.56
CA SER A 117 -8.77 4.17 -10.67
C SER A 117 -8.45 5.61 -10.28
N ASN A 118 -8.52 6.53 -11.24
CA ASN A 118 -8.30 7.96 -11.04
C ASN A 118 -6.96 8.24 -10.33
N GLN A 119 -5.91 7.52 -10.71
CA GLN A 119 -4.57 7.70 -10.17
C GLN A 119 -4.01 9.05 -10.60
N THR A 120 -3.53 9.84 -9.65
CA THR A 120 -2.96 11.15 -9.88
C THR A 120 -1.52 11.25 -9.41
N ASP A 121 -0.84 12.29 -9.85
CA ASP A 121 0.56 12.59 -9.54
C ASP A 121 1.57 11.58 -10.11
N LEU A 122 1.13 10.73 -11.04
CA LEU A 122 2.03 9.91 -11.84
C LEU A 122 3.01 10.82 -12.60
N ASN A 123 4.30 10.45 -12.56
CA ASN A 123 5.38 11.17 -13.24
C ASN A 123 5.61 12.61 -12.73
N ILE A 124 5.24 12.94 -11.51
CA ILE A 124 5.57 14.20 -10.86
C ILE A 124 6.74 13.99 -9.88
N PRO A 125 7.98 14.39 -10.22
CA PRO A 125 9.17 14.12 -9.39
C PRO A 125 9.14 14.79 -8.02
N SER A 126 8.38 15.88 -7.87
CA SER A 126 8.19 16.57 -6.59
C SER A 126 7.27 15.83 -5.64
N LYS A 127 6.42 14.92 -6.16
CA LYS A 127 5.57 14.05 -5.37
C LYS A 127 6.27 12.72 -5.14
N ALA A 128 6.39 12.32 -3.90
CA ALA A 128 7.15 11.13 -3.54
C ALA A 128 6.73 10.59 -2.19
N TYR A 129 7.04 9.31 -1.98
CA TYR A 129 7.06 8.69 -0.66
C TYR A 129 8.47 8.68 -0.13
N TYR A 130 8.63 8.90 1.17
CA TYR A 130 9.94 9.02 1.81
C TYR A 130 10.11 7.99 2.93
N SER A 131 11.29 7.41 2.99
CA SER A 131 11.80 6.70 4.16
C SER A 131 13.11 7.37 4.57
N ASN A 132 13.10 8.08 5.67
CA ASN A 132 14.27 8.77 6.21
C ASN A 132 14.25 8.75 7.74
N GLY A 133 15.41 8.90 8.35
CA GLY A 133 15.58 8.91 9.79
C GLY A 133 16.66 9.88 10.24
N THR A 134 16.85 9.99 11.54
CA THR A 134 17.86 10.87 12.15
C THR A 134 19.28 10.32 12.05
N LYS A 135 19.43 9.01 11.79
CA LYS A 135 20.73 8.35 11.62
C LYS A 135 20.76 7.64 10.28
N ALA A 136 21.89 7.73 9.59
CA ALA A 136 22.10 7.01 8.35
C ALA A 136 22.14 5.48 8.57
N VAL A 137 21.68 4.72 7.56
CA VAL A 137 21.89 3.27 7.49
C VAL A 137 23.28 3.03 6.88
N VAL A 138 24.18 2.40 7.63
CA VAL A 138 25.53 2.06 7.16
C VAL A 138 25.48 0.73 6.43
N LEU A 139 25.94 0.71 5.17
CA LEU A 139 26.11 -0.52 4.40
C LEU A 139 27.48 -1.13 4.71
N ASN A 140 27.49 -2.08 5.62
CA ASN A 140 28.70 -2.72 6.16
C ASN A 140 28.88 -4.18 5.68
N SER A 141 28.10 -4.61 4.70
CA SER A 141 28.09 -5.98 4.20
C SER A 141 27.97 -6.03 2.67
N THR A 142 28.54 -7.07 2.08
CA THR A 142 28.31 -7.46 0.68
C THR A 142 26.96 -8.16 0.47
N GLU A 143 26.24 -8.49 1.54
CA GLU A 143 24.90 -9.01 1.51
C GLU A 143 23.85 -7.89 1.47
N PHE A 144 22.71 -8.16 0.85
CA PHE A 144 21.60 -7.20 0.82
C PHE A 144 21.01 -6.99 2.22
N GLN A 145 21.00 -5.75 2.65
CA GLN A 145 20.32 -5.31 3.89
C GLN A 145 19.26 -4.27 3.59
N SER A 146 18.22 -4.20 4.44
CA SER A 146 17.19 -3.17 4.32
C SER A 146 17.78 -1.80 4.53
N VAL A 147 17.41 -0.85 3.68
CA VAL A 147 17.75 0.57 3.81
C VAL A 147 16.55 1.41 4.21
N MET A 148 15.48 0.73 4.64
CA MET A 148 14.28 1.38 5.15
C MET A 148 14.51 1.90 6.56
N PHE A 149 13.89 3.02 6.89
CA PHE A 149 13.98 3.64 8.22
C PHE A 149 12.77 3.27 9.06
N GLY A 150 12.99 2.96 10.35
CA GLY A 150 11.94 2.62 11.30
C GLY A 150 11.29 1.26 11.08
N GLU A 151 11.97 0.32 10.38
CA GLU A 151 11.49 -1.04 10.10
C GLU A 151 10.16 -1.10 9.33
N ASN A 152 9.75 0.02 8.73
CA ASN A 152 8.52 0.12 7.96
C ASN A 152 8.81 0.07 6.47
N ASN A 153 7.99 -0.69 5.73
CA ASN A 153 8.00 -0.70 4.28
C ASN A 153 7.03 0.33 3.71
N PHE A 154 7.28 0.79 2.48
CA PHE A 154 6.32 1.62 1.79
C PHE A 154 5.02 0.87 1.55
N MET A 155 3.89 1.47 1.89
CA MET A 155 2.55 1.04 1.49
C MET A 155 2.03 2.03 0.46
N VAL A 156 2.00 1.63 -0.80
CA VAL A 156 1.71 2.51 -1.93
C VAL A 156 0.50 2.03 -2.72
N ILE A 157 -0.14 2.94 -3.42
CA ILE A 157 -1.22 2.61 -4.35
C ILE A 157 -0.67 1.69 -5.44
N PRO A 158 -1.28 0.50 -5.66
CA PRO A 158 -0.88 -0.40 -6.73
C PRO A 158 -0.99 0.29 -8.09
N GLN A 159 0.06 0.22 -8.88
CA GLN A 159 0.11 0.78 -10.22
C GLN A 159 0.95 -0.10 -11.14
N GLN A 160 0.70 0.00 -12.44
CA GLN A 160 1.55 -0.62 -13.44
C GLN A 160 2.80 0.25 -13.61
N ILE A 161 3.96 -0.36 -13.42
CA ILE A 161 5.25 0.29 -13.66
C ILE A 161 5.60 0.02 -15.12
N THR A 162 5.63 1.08 -15.93
CA THR A 162 5.89 0.98 -17.37
C THR A 162 7.37 1.12 -17.74
N ALA A 163 8.17 1.73 -16.86
CA ALA A 163 9.63 1.84 -16.99
C ALA A 163 10.27 2.09 -15.61
N TRP A 164 11.49 1.58 -15.43
CA TRP A 164 12.42 1.98 -14.38
C TRP A 164 13.46 2.90 -15.04
N ASN A 165 13.49 4.16 -14.66
CA ASN A 165 14.51 5.13 -15.08
C ASN A 165 15.51 5.36 -13.96
#